data_e243dde47fd4efffc46d9e40efee4a86
#
_entry.id   e243dde47fd4efffc46d9e40efee4a86
#
_cell.length_a   1.000
_cell.length_b   1.000
_cell.length_c   1.000
_cell.angle_alpha   90.00
_cell.angle_beta   90.00
_cell.angle_gamma   90.00
#
_symmetry.space_group_name_H-M   'P 1'
#
loop_
_entity.id
_entity.type
_entity.pdbx_description
1 polymer ?
#
loop_
_entity_poly.entity_id
_entity_poly.type
_entity_poly.pdbx_seq_one_letter_code
_entity_poly.pdbx_strand_id
1 'polypeptide(L)'
;MILVDTSVIVDILTKDPDWFQWSCQQVEWWANQGPVCYNAIIFAELAVKFDTQKELEHRLSAFTWLPLPLNAAFQAGKAFEKYRRAGGKKTRPLPDFFIGAHAYVAHLPLLTRDPRRVRTFFPSIQIVIP
;
A
#
# COMPACT_ATOMS: atom_id res chain seq x y z
N MET A 1 12.16 0.40 7.58
CA MET A 1 10.99 1.12 7.04
C MET A 1 10.28 0.24 6.03
N ILE A 2 8.96 0.22 6.07
CA ILE A 2 8.15 -0.57 5.17
C ILE A 2 6.88 0.20 4.77
N LEU A 3 6.45 0.09 3.52
CA LEU A 3 5.16 0.62 3.08
C LEU A 3 4.09 -0.44 3.33
N VAL A 4 2.98 -0.07 3.97
CA VAL A 4 1.92 -0.99 4.36
C VAL A 4 0.70 -0.75 3.48
N ASP A 5 0.34 -1.76 2.69
CA ASP A 5 -0.81 -1.68 1.78
C ASP A 5 -2.14 -1.53 2.55
N THR A 6 -3.09 -0.92 1.90
CA THR A 6 -4.45 -0.71 2.42
C THR A 6 -5.07 -1.99 2.97
N SER A 7 -4.89 -3.13 2.28
CA SER A 7 -5.45 -4.41 2.70
C SER A 7 -5.08 -4.79 4.15
N VAL A 8 -3.82 -4.58 4.50
CA VAL A 8 -3.30 -4.91 5.84
C VAL A 8 -3.85 -3.95 6.89
N ILE A 9 -3.89 -2.67 6.57
CA ILE A 9 -4.42 -1.66 7.51
C ILE A 9 -5.92 -1.89 7.75
N VAL A 10 -6.68 -2.20 6.69
CA VAL A 10 -8.11 -2.52 6.82
C VAL A 10 -8.33 -3.72 7.72
N ASP A 11 -7.51 -4.77 7.59
CA ASP A 11 -7.61 -5.94 8.47
C ASP A 11 -7.54 -5.54 9.95
N ILE A 12 -6.63 -4.63 10.26
CA ILE A 12 -6.43 -4.17 11.63
C ILE A 12 -7.60 -3.29 12.09
N LEU A 13 -8.00 -2.34 11.26
CA LEU A 13 -9.05 -1.38 11.62
C LEU A 13 -10.42 -2.05 11.78
N THR A 14 -10.71 -3.06 10.96
CA THR A 14 -12.02 -3.75 10.99
C THR A 14 -11.99 -5.02 11.82
N LYS A 15 -10.84 -5.40 12.37
CA LYS A 15 -10.65 -6.66 13.09
C LYS A 15 -11.12 -7.86 12.27
N ASP A 16 -10.57 -7.94 11.03
CA ASP A 16 -10.93 -9.00 10.09
C ASP A 16 -10.80 -10.38 10.75
N PRO A 17 -11.84 -11.24 10.69
CA PRO A 17 -11.83 -12.53 11.39
C PRO A 17 -10.73 -13.47 10.92
N ASP A 18 -10.29 -13.36 9.67
CA ASP A 18 -9.29 -14.25 9.10
C ASP A 18 -7.86 -13.67 9.17
N TRP A 19 -7.71 -12.35 9.03
CA TRP A 19 -6.41 -11.73 8.81
C TRP A 19 -5.96 -10.75 9.90
N PHE A 20 -6.83 -10.40 10.85
CA PHE A 20 -6.48 -9.44 11.89
C PHE A 20 -5.21 -9.84 12.64
N GLN A 21 -5.12 -11.09 13.06
CA GLN A 21 -3.96 -11.56 13.83
C GLN A 21 -2.67 -11.49 13.03
N TRP A 22 -2.68 -11.99 11.80
CA TRP A 22 -1.51 -11.95 10.95
C TRP A 22 -1.06 -10.52 10.66
N SER A 23 -2.01 -9.65 10.29
CA SER A 23 -1.72 -8.26 9.94
C SER A 23 -1.17 -7.49 11.14
N CYS A 24 -1.74 -7.69 12.33
CA CYS A 24 -1.21 -7.07 13.56
C CYS A 24 0.21 -7.53 13.87
N GLN A 25 0.46 -8.83 13.77
CA GLN A 25 1.79 -9.40 14.05
C GLN A 25 2.84 -8.85 13.08
N GLN A 26 2.51 -8.75 11.80
CA GLN A 26 3.43 -8.22 10.79
C GLN A 26 3.72 -6.74 11.04
N VAL A 27 2.70 -5.93 11.27
CA VAL A 27 2.88 -4.50 11.52
C VAL A 27 3.71 -4.29 12.80
N GLU A 28 3.43 -5.05 13.85
CA GLU A 28 4.20 -4.96 15.10
C GLU A 28 5.66 -5.32 14.88
N TRP A 29 5.93 -6.43 14.18
CA TRP A 29 7.31 -6.84 13.92
C TRP A 29 8.07 -5.77 13.14
N TRP A 30 7.47 -5.25 12.07
CA TRP A 30 8.11 -4.21 11.26
C TRP A 30 8.25 -2.89 12.00
N ALA A 31 7.29 -2.53 12.86
CA ALA A 31 7.37 -1.33 13.69
C ALA A 31 8.56 -1.38 14.67
N ASN A 32 8.95 -2.57 15.09
CA ASN A 32 10.15 -2.75 15.92
C ASN A 32 11.46 -2.62 15.13
N GLN A 33 11.39 -2.69 13.80
CA GLN A 33 12.56 -2.52 12.93
C GLN A 33 12.69 -1.09 12.41
N GLY A 34 11.60 -0.31 12.37
CA GLY A 34 11.60 1.04 11.86
C GLY A 34 10.18 1.52 11.53
N PRO A 35 10.04 2.67 10.88
CA PRO A 35 8.72 3.22 10.56
C PRO A 35 7.90 2.28 9.67
N VAL A 36 6.61 2.15 10.01
CA VAL A 36 5.59 1.53 9.17
C VAL A 36 4.79 2.65 8.52
N CYS A 37 4.73 2.65 7.19
CA CYS A 37 4.38 3.85 6.43
C CYS A 37 3.12 3.68 5.59
N TYR A 38 2.45 4.81 5.33
CA TYR A 38 1.34 4.92 4.39
C TYR A 38 1.49 6.17 3.54
N ASN A 39 0.81 6.22 2.42
CA ASN A 39 0.84 7.36 1.50
C ASN A 39 -0.57 7.89 1.21
N ALA A 40 -0.67 8.91 0.35
CA ALA A 40 -1.94 9.54 0.00
C ALA A 40 -2.94 8.57 -0.64
N ILE A 41 -2.47 7.61 -1.41
CA ILE A 41 -3.34 6.64 -2.09
C ILE A 41 -3.98 5.70 -1.05
N ILE A 42 -3.17 5.18 -0.15
CA ILE A 42 -3.64 4.34 0.95
C ILE A 42 -4.62 5.12 1.83
N PHE A 43 -4.28 6.37 2.15
CA PHE A 43 -5.14 7.25 2.94
C PHE A 43 -6.50 7.45 2.26
N ALA A 44 -6.50 7.70 0.95
CA ALA A 44 -7.73 7.88 0.18
C ALA A 44 -8.60 6.62 0.20
N GLU A 45 -8.00 5.45 0.06
CA GLU A 45 -8.73 4.18 0.13
C GLU A 45 -9.35 3.95 1.52
N LEU A 46 -8.64 4.32 2.58
CA LEU A 46 -9.13 4.18 3.94
C LEU A 46 -10.22 5.21 4.27
N ALA A 47 -10.18 6.38 3.63
CA ALA A 47 -11.09 7.50 3.91
C ALA A 47 -12.57 7.13 3.75
N VAL A 48 -12.88 6.16 2.89
CA VAL A 48 -14.28 5.72 2.68
C VAL A 48 -14.90 5.11 3.93
N LYS A 49 -14.09 4.71 4.90
CA LYS A 49 -14.54 4.08 6.14
C LYS A 49 -14.66 5.05 7.32
N PHE A 50 -14.37 6.33 7.10
CA PHE A 50 -14.34 7.34 8.16
C PHE A 50 -15.14 8.57 7.75
N ASP A 51 -15.81 9.20 8.74
CA ASP A 51 -16.59 10.41 8.49
C ASP A 51 -15.71 11.66 8.42
N THR A 52 -14.58 11.67 9.14
CA THR A 52 -13.69 12.83 9.18
C THR A 52 -12.24 12.43 8.97
N GLN A 53 -11.48 13.36 8.39
CA GLN A 53 -10.02 13.20 8.22
C GLN A 53 -9.32 13.04 9.57
N LYS A 54 -9.76 13.79 10.56
CA LYS A 54 -9.17 13.77 11.90
C LYS A 54 -9.27 12.40 12.56
N GLU A 55 -10.40 11.72 12.41
CA GLU A 55 -10.58 10.36 12.91
C GLU A 55 -9.61 9.40 12.24
N LEU A 56 -9.48 9.48 10.93
CA LEU A 56 -8.55 8.60 10.20
C LEU A 56 -7.11 8.87 10.60
N GLU A 57 -6.69 10.13 10.68
CA GLU A 57 -5.35 10.48 11.13
C GLU A 57 -5.07 9.95 12.53
N HIS A 58 -6.05 10.05 13.43
CA HIS A 58 -5.92 9.52 14.79
C HIS A 58 -5.71 8.00 14.78
N ARG A 59 -6.48 7.28 13.97
CA ARG A 59 -6.36 5.81 13.86
C ARG A 59 -5.02 5.38 13.24
N LEU A 60 -4.39 6.26 12.46
CA LEU A 60 -3.09 6.01 11.83
C LEU A 60 -1.93 6.62 12.61
N SER A 61 -2.14 7.04 13.85
CA SER A 61 -1.12 7.74 14.63
C SER A 61 0.16 6.94 14.87
N ALA A 62 0.09 5.60 14.84
CA ALA A 62 1.25 4.73 14.96
C ALA A 62 1.99 4.52 13.62
N PHE A 63 1.41 4.98 12.52
CA PHE A 63 1.99 4.86 11.19
C PHE A 63 2.65 6.19 10.78
N THR A 64 3.61 6.11 9.89
CA THR A 64 4.33 7.27 9.38
C THR A 64 3.82 7.66 7.99
N TRP A 65 3.45 8.93 7.85
CA TRP A 65 3.05 9.49 6.56
C TRP A 65 4.27 9.64 5.64
N LEU A 66 4.13 9.17 4.39
CA LEU A 66 5.11 9.39 3.32
C LEU A 66 4.43 10.04 2.12
N PRO A 67 4.83 11.25 1.72
CA PRO A 67 4.33 11.86 0.48
C PRO A 67 4.66 10.97 -0.72
N LEU A 68 3.71 10.82 -1.65
CA LEU A 68 3.95 10.08 -2.90
C LEU A 68 4.83 10.94 -3.82
N PRO A 69 6.05 10.47 -4.17
CA PRO A 69 6.92 11.27 -5.04
C PRO A 69 6.38 11.36 -6.47
N LEU A 70 6.70 12.44 -7.16
CA LEU A 70 6.27 12.62 -8.55
C LEU A 70 6.80 11.53 -9.48
N ASN A 71 8.04 11.08 -9.26
CA ASN A 71 8.60 9.97 -10.04
C ASN A 71 7.85 8.65 -9.80
N ALA A 72 7.29 8.43 -8.60
CA ALA A 72 6.45 7.26 -8.35
C ALA A 72 5.15 7.36 -9.16
N ALA A 73 4.54 8.54 -9.23
CA ALA A 73 3.35 8.75 -10.06
C ALA A 73 3.65 8.48 -11.53
N PHE A 74 4.80 8.91 -12.03
CA PHE A 74 5.22 8.64 -13.40
C PHE A 74 5.38 7.12 -13.64
N GLN A 75 6.05 6.42 -12.74
CA GLN A 75 6.24 4.97 -12.85
C GLN A 75 4.91 4.20 -12.76
N ALA A 76 3.96 4.68 -11.95
CA ALA A 76 2.61 4.11 -11.91
C ALA A 76 1.92 4.23 -13.27
N GLY A 77 2.05 5.37 -13.92
CA GLY A 77 1.53 5.58 -15.28
C GLY A 77 2.16 4.66 -16.31
N LYS A 78 3.48 4.44 -16.21
CA LYS A 78 4.20 3.52 -17.12
C LYS A 78 3.79 2.07 -16.88
N ALA A 79 3.61 1.66 -15.64
CA ALA A 79 3.12 0.32 -15.33
C ALA A 79 1.70 0.11 -15.86
N PHE A 80 0.84 1.13 -15.74
CA PHE A 80 -0.50 1.10 -16.30
C PHE A 80 -0.48 0.96 -17.83
N GLU A 81 0.41 1.66 -18.50
CA GLU A 81 0.60 1.54 -19.95
C GLU A 81 0.91 0.11 -20.35
N LYS A 82 1.85 -0.54 -19.63
CA LYS A 82 2.18 -1.97 -19.85
C LYS A 82 0.98 -2.88 -19.61
N TYR A 83 0.21 -2.58 -18.55
CA TYR A 83 -1.01 -3.33 -18.23
C TYR A 83 -2.00 -3.26 -19.38
N ARG A 84 -2.23 -2.08 -19.97
CA ARG A 84 -3.12 -1.89 -21.11
C ARG A 84 -2.65 -2.64 -22.34
N ARG A 85 -1.36 -2.59 -22.63
CA ARG A 85 -0.75 -3.31 -23.77
C ARG A 85 -0.90 -4.82 -23.64
N ALA A 86 -0.90 -5.33 -22.41
CA ALA A 86 -1.09 -6.75 -22.12
C ALA A 86 -2.57 -7.18 -22.11
N GLY A 87 -3.47 -6.31 -22.55
CA GLY A 87 -4.90 -6.62 -22.64
C GLY A 87 -5.72 -6.21 -21.43
N GLY A 88 -5.16 -5.42 -20.52
CA GLY A 88 -5.88 -4.93 -19.35
C GLY A 88 -7.07 -4.06 -19.74
N LYS A 89 -8.21 -4.25 -19.05
CA LYS A 89 -9.49 -3.61 -19.39
C LYS A 89 -9.77 -2.32 -18.64
N LYS A 90 -9.09 -2.05 -17.56
CA LYS A 90 -9.27 -0.81 -16.79
C LYS A 90 -8.76 0.36 -17.61
N THR A 91 -9.40 1.51 -17.46
CA THR A 91 -9.10 2.71 -18.27
C THR A 91 -8.29 3.76 -17.53
N ARG A 92 -8.05 3.56 -16.23
CA ARG A 92 -7.30 4.48 -15.37
C ARG A 92 -6.33 3.70 -14.49
N PRO A 93 -5.19 4.32 -14.11
CA PRO A 93 -4.29 3.68 -13.16
C PRO A 93 -5.00 3.31 -11.86
N LEU A 94 -4.79 2.09 -11.38
CA LEU A 94 -5.39 1.59 -10.16
C LEU A 94 -4.49 1.92 -8.97
N PRO A 95 -5.06 1.95 -7.73
CA PRO A 95 -4.26 2.21 -6.53
C PRO A 95 -3.02 1.34 -6.41
N ASP A 96 -3.09 0.06 -6.79
CA ASP A 96 -1.95 -0.87 -6.74
C ASP A 96 -0.74 -0.39 -7.53
N PHE A 97 -0.98 0.30 -8.67
CA PHE A 97 0.12 0.82 -9.48
C PHE A 97 0.86 1.93 -8.74
N PHE A 98 0.13 2.81 -8.05
CA PHE A 98 0.75 3.90 -7.26
C PHE A 98 1.48 3.37 -6.03
N ILE A 99 0.87 2.42 -5.34
CA ILE A 99 1.47 1.83 -4.13
C ILE A 99 2.74 1.06 -4.49
N GLY A 100 2.67 0.23 -5.54
CA GLY A 100 3.83 -0.51 -6.03
C GLY A 100 4.94 0.41 -6.53
N ALA A 101 4.58 1.45 -7.29
CA ALA A 101 5.54 2.42 -7.79
C ALA A 101 6.23 3.18 -6.66
N HIS A 102 5.49 3.54 -5.61
CA HIS A 102 6.08 4.22 -4.46
C HIS A 102 7.11 3.33 -3.76
N ALA A 103 6.75 2.09 -3.48
CA ALA A 103 7.69 1.14 -2.90
C ALA A 103 8.93 0.97 -3.79
N TYR A 104 8.73 0.91 -5.10
CA TYR A 104 9.80 0.74 -6.08
C TYR A 104 10.79 1.91 -6.06
N VAL A 105 10.33 3.15 -6.20
CA VAL A 105 11.22 4.31 -6.27
C VAL A 105 11.86 4.65 -4.92
N ALA A 106 11.20 4.33 -3.83
CA ALA A 106 11.72 4.58 -2.48
C ALA A 106 12.57 3.41 -1.94
N HIS A 107 12.69 2.33 -2.71
CA HIS A 107 13.41 1.11 -2.31
C HIS A 107 12.90 0.54 -0.97
N LEU A 108 11.58 0.53 -0.81
CA LEU A 108 10.93 0.01 0.39
C LEU A 108 10.32 -1.36 0.14
N PRO A 109 10.39 -2.27 1.12
CA PRO A 109 9.54 -3.46 1.07
C PRO A 109 8.07 -3.05 1.19
N LEU A 110 7.19 -3.87 0.64
CA LEU A 110 5.75 -3.67 0.67
C LEU A 110 5.09 -4.82 1.43
N LEU A 111 4.32 -4.49 2.46
CA LEU A 111 3.51 -5.45 3.21
C LEU A 111 2.10 -5.44 2.62
N THR A 112 1.67 -6.57 2.06
CA THR A 112 0.38 -6.66 1.37
C THR A 112 -0.19 -8.08 1.42
N ARG A 113 -1.51 -8.21 1.28
CA ARG A 113 -2.18 -9.48 1.08
C ARG A 113 -2.48 -9.77 -0.40
N ASP A 114 -2.33 -8.77 -1.28
CA ASP A 114 -2.60 -8.94 -2.71
C ASP A 114 -1.41 -8.50 -3.55
N PRO A 115 -0.45 -9.41 -3.79
CA PRO A 115 0.79 -9.06 -4.47
C PRO A 115 0.73 -9.09 -6.00
N ARG A 116 -0.36 -9.52 -6.60
CA ARG A 116 -0.39 -9.89 -8.03
C ARG A 116 0.11 -8.80 -8.98
N ARG A 117 -0.49 -7.59 -8.93
CA ARG A 117 -0.07 -6.50 -9.83
C ARG A 117 1.34 -6.02 -9.50
N VAL A 118 1.67 -5.94 -8.23
CA VAL A 118 3.00 -5.48 -7.81
C VAL A 118 4.08 -6.44 -8.30
N ARG A 119 3.88 -7.74 -8.17
CA ARG A 119 4.83 -8.74 -8.69
C ARG A 119 5.02 -8.62 -10.19
N THR A 120 3.93 -8.41 -10.91
CA THR A 120 3.96 -8.35 -12.37
C THR A 120 4.69 -7.09 -12.87
N PHE A 121 4.40 -5.93 -12.29
CA PHE A 121 4.86 -4.65 -12.83
C PHE A 121 6.05 -4.05 -12.08
N PHE A 122 6.34 -4.52 -10.87
CA PHE A 122 7.47 -4.08 -10.06
C PHE A 122 8.16 -5.29 -9.43
N PRO A 123 8.73 -6.19 -10.26
CA PRO A 123 9.23 -7.49 -9.77
C PRO A 123 10.44 -7.39 -8.84
N SER A 124 11.15 -6.25 -8.82
CA SER A 124 12.32 -6.06 -7.96
C SER A 124 11.99 -5.70 -6.52
N ILE A 125 10.72 -5.39 -6.21
CA ILE A 125 10.32 -5.02 -4.85
C ILE A 125 10.31 -6.25 -3.95
N GLN A 126 10.82 -6.11 -2.73
CA GLN A 126 10.60 -7.11 -1.70
C GLN A 126 9.13 -7.03 -1.25
N ILE A 127 8.41 -8.11 -1.39
CA ILE A 127 6.99 -8.18 -0.99
C ILE A 127 6.85 -9.13 0.19
N VAL A 128 6.20 -8.64 1.25
CA VAL A 128 5.90 -9.43 2.45
C VAL A 128 4.42 -9.81 2.41
N ILE A 129 4.15 -11.09 2.37
CA ILE A 129 2.80 -11.66 2.20
C ILE A 129 2.57 -12.77 3.23
N PRO A 130 1.29 -13.15 3.42
CA PRO A 130 0.95 -14.30 4.26
C PRO A 130 1.57 -15.60 3.77
#